data_5ee9011af684bd52516ddd8a33f2a87f
#
_entry.id   5ee9011af684bd52516ddd8a33f2a87f
#
_cell.length_a   1.000
_cell.length_b   1.000
_cell.length_c   1.000
_cell.angle_alpha   90.00
_cell.angle_beta   90.00
_cell.angle_gamma   90.00
#
_symmetry.space_group_name_H-M   'P 1'
#
loop_
_entity.id
_entity.type
_entity.pdbx_description
1 polymer ?
#
loop_
_entity_poly.entity_id
_entity_poly.type
_entity_poly.pdbx_seq_one_letter_code
_entity_poly.pdbx_strand_id
1 'polypeptide(L)'
;PAAHPPGTHPVTPLGRRIALRIARTGPITLADYMAECLLDPQYGYYTTRDPLGRGGDFVTAPEISQMFGELLGLWLAQCWLDQGAPAPFVLAELGPGRGTLMADALRATRGVPGLHEAMRICLMEASPTLRAAQAAALAGYDPQWHDSVTTLPELPLFLLANEFLDALPIRQFHRHAAGWQEVMVTEEDGHLAFALSPPIHVSLLADRIADTRPGDNG
;
A
#
# COMPACT_ATOMS: atom_id res chain seq x y z
N PRO A 1 11.06 17.24 -19.82
CA PRO A 1 11.21 17.61 -18.42
C PRO A 1 12.70 17.57 -18.08
N ALA A 2 13.24 18.72 -17.62
CA ALA A 2 14.64 18.86 -17.32
C ALA A 2 14.99 17.99 -16.11
N ALA A 3 16.02 17.15 -16.25
CA ALA A 3 16.59 16.40 -15.14
C ALA A 3 17.10 17.41 -14.10
N HIS A 4 16.67 17.27 -12.85
CA HIS A 4 17.27 17.98 -11.74
C HIS A 4 18.73 17.55 -11.63
N PRO A 5 19.68 18.49 -11.42
CA PRO A 5 21.06 18.12 -11.16
C PRO A 5 21.11 17.25 -9.89
N PRO A 6 21.99 16.24 -9.82
CA PRO A 6 22.14 15.42 -8.64
C PRO A 6 22.53 16.30 -7.47
N GLY A 7 21.58 16.53 -6.55
CA GLY A 7 21.86 17.21 -5.29
C GLY A 7 22.82 16.35 -4.48
N THR A 8 23.89 16.95 -3.97
CA THR A 8 24.83 16.32 -3.03
C THR A 8 24.18 16.14 -1.66
N HIS A 9 23.13 15.31 -1.60
CA HIS A 9 22.58 14.90 -0.31
C HIS A 9 23.54 13.90 0.35
N PRO A 10 23.85 14.09 1.64
CA PRO A 10 24.71 13.14 2.34
C PRO A 10 24.07 11.76 2.31
N VAL A 11 24.88 10.73 1.96
CA VAL A 11 24.41 9.34 1.93
C VAL A 11 23.92 8.95 3.33
N THR A 12 22.64 8.58 3.42
CA THR A 12 22.00 8.19 4.69
C THR A 12 22.60 6.87 5.21
N PRO A 13 22.45 6.55 6.52
CA PRO A 13 22.86 5.24 7.04
C PRO A 13 22.21 4.08 6.30
N LEU A 14 20.93 4.17 5.94
CA LEU A 14 20.24 3.17 5.13
C LEU A 14 20.82 3.08 3.73
N GLY A 15 21.05 4.21 3.06
CA GLY A 15 21.66 4.25 1.73
C GLY A 15 23.03 3.57 1.68
N ARG A 16 23.86 3.78 2.71
CA ARG A 16 25.16 3.08 2.84
C ARG A 16 24.99 1.56 3.00
N ARG A 17 23.99 1.12 3.79
CA ARG A 17 23.71 -0.31 3.96
C ARG A 17 23.22 -0.96 2.68
N ILE A 18 22.36 -0.28 1.93
CA ILE A 18 21.89 -0.72 0.60
C ILE A 18 23.05 -0.81 -0.38
N ALA A 19 23.91 0.20 -0.46
CA ALA A 19 25.07 0.19 -1.32
C ALA A 19 26.03 -0.98 -0.99
N LEU A 20 26.28 -1.27 0.29
CA LEU A 20 27.07 -2.43 0.71
C LEU A 20 26.41 -3.76 0.35
N ARG A 21 25.08 -3.86 0.41
CA ARG A 21 24.34 -5.03 -0.07
C ARG A 21 24.56 -5.20 -1.57
N ILE A 22 24.33 -4.15 -2.34
CA ILE A 22 24.52 -4.16 -3.82
C ILE A 22 25.94 -4.56 -4.21
N ALA A 23 26.96 -4.04 -3.53
CA ALA A 23 28.35 -4.39 -3.78
C ALA A 23 28.65 -5.89 -3.57
N ARG A 24 27.89 -6.59 -2.74
CA ARG A 24 28.06 -8.01 -2.43
C ARG A 24 27.20 -8.93 -3.30
N THR A 25 25.97 -8.54 -3.60
CA THR A 25 24.96 -9.39 -4.23
C THR A 25 24.59 -8.97 -5.65
N GLY A 26 25.10 -7.82 -6.12
CA GLY A 26 24.68 -7.17 -7.36
C GLY A 26 23.44 -6.29 -7.19
N PRO A 27 22.95 -5.68 -8.27
CA PRO A 27 21.77 -4.81 -8.27
C PRO A 27 20.55 -5.50 -7.64
N ILE A 28 19.73 -4.72 -6.93
CA ILE A 28 18.48 -5.17 -6.29
C ILE A 28 17.28 -4.66 -7.08
N THR A 29 16.13 -5.29 -6.94
CA THR A 29 14.90 -4.81 -7.59
C THR A 29 14.43 -3.49 -6.99
N LEU A 30 13.66 -2.71 -7.76
CA LEU A 30 12.99 -1.52 -7.24
C LEU A 30 12.09 -1.87 -6.03
N ALA A 31 11.42 -3.03 -6.09
CA ALA A 31 10.60 -3.51 -4.97
C ALA A 31 11.42 -3.75 -3.70
N ASP A 32 12.59 -4.40 -3.80
CA ASP A 32 13.48 -4.60 -2.64
C ASP A 32 13.95 -3.27 -2.06
N TYR A 33 14.33 -2.32 -2.93
CA TYR A 33 14.75 -0.99 -2.53
C TYR A 33 13.63 -0.24 -1.79
N MET A 34 12.41 -0.24 -2.35
CA MET A 34 11.25 0.38 -1.72
C MET A 34 10.92 -0.28 -0.37
N ALA A 35 10.97 -1.62 -0.30
CA ALA A 35 10.72 -2.34 0.94
C ALA A 35 11.71 -1.92 2.05
N GLU A 36 13.00 -1.80 1.73
CA GLU A 36 13.99 -1.32 2.70
C GLU A 36 13.74 0.14 3.11
N CYS A 37 13.42 1.02 2.15
CA CYS A 37 13.15 2.44 2.44
C CYS A 37 11.89 2.65 3.28
N LEU A 38 10.86 1.84 3.08
CA LEU A 38 9.56 2.00 3.71
C LEU A 38 9.42 1.22 5.02
N LEU A 39 9.97 -0.02 5.07
CA LEU A 39 9.66 -1.00 6.11
C LEU A 39 10.87 -1.44 6.95
N ASP A 40 12.07 -0.91 6.71
CA ASP A 40 13.23 -1.25 7.54
C ASP A 40 12.96 -0.94 9.02
N PRO A 41 13.21 -1.89 9.96
CA PRO A 41 12.87 -1.69 11.37
C PRO A 41 13.57 -0.50 12.03
N GLN A 42 14.74 -0.09 11.52
CA GLN A 42 15.57 0.95 12.13
C GLN A 42 15.49 2.28 11.40
N TYR A 43 15.27 2.26 10.07
CA TYR A 43 15.36 3.44 9.21
C TYR A 43 14.18 3.60 8.27
N GLY A 44 13.25 2.62 8.25
CA GLY A 44 12.10 2.64 7.37
C GLY A 44 11.15 3.79 7.69
N TYR A 45 10.58 4.36 6.64
CA TYR A 45 9.71 5.52 6.74
C TYR A 45 8.48 5.25 7.62
N TYR A 46 7.79 4.14 7.38
CA TYR A 46 6.57 3.76 8.12
C TYR A 46 6.84 3.10 9.49
N THR A 47 8.07 2.67 9.74
CA THR A 47 8.42 2.01 11.00
C THR A 47 8.98 2.98 12.04
N THR A 48 9.59 4.09 11.60
CA THR A 48 10.28 5.04 12.48
C THR A 48 9.55 6.36 12.68
N ARG A 49 8.49 6.63 11.91
CA ARG A 49 7.71 7.87 11.96
C ARG A 49 6.22 7.57 12.03
N ASP A 50 5.45 8.51 12.53
CA ASP A 50 4.00 8.59 12.30
C ASP A 50 3.78 9.54 11.11
N PRO A 51 3.60 9.01 9.89
CA PRO A 51 3.50 9.84 8.69
C PRO A 51 2.13 10.52 8.53
N LEU A 52 1.14 10.15 9.37
CA LEU A 52 -0.25 10.52 9.19
C LEU A 52 -0.68 11.68 10.10
N GLY A 53 -1.61 12.51 9.58
CA GLY A 53 -2.26 13.57 10.31
C GLY A 53 -1.50 14.91 10.31
N ARG A 54 -2.02 15.90 11.06
CA ARG A 54 -1.56 17.30 11.04
C ARG A 54 -0.08 17.52 11.43
N GLY A 55 0.56 16.55 12.02
CA GLY A 55 1.99 16.59 12.39
C GLY A 55 2.85 15.67 11.54
N GLY A 56 2.25 14.90 10.62
CA GLY A 56 2.93 14.01 9.70
C GLY A 56 3.16 14.63 8.32
N ASP A 57 3.82 13.89 7.46
CA ASP A 57 4.14 14.31 6.09
C ASP A 57 2.92 14.22 5.15
N PHE A 58 1.88 13.43 5.53
CA PHE A 58 0.67 13.22 4.74
C PHE A 58 -0.60 13.55 5.52
N VAL A 59 -1.47 14.34 4.88
CA VAL A 59 -2.83 14.60 5.36
C VAL A 59 -3.79 13.98 4.34
N THR A 60 -4.27 12.77 4.62
CA THR A 60 -5.15 12.00 3.74
C THR A 60 -6.60 12.45 3.86
N ALA A 61 -7.43 12.16 2.86
CA ALA A 61 -8.84 12.58 2.83
C ALA A 61 -9.64 12.22 4.10
N PRO A 62 -9.49 11.02 4.71
CA PRO A 62 -10.15 10.70 5.98
C PRO A 62 -9.73 11.61 7.15
N GLU A 63 -8.49 12.08 7.17
CA GLU A 63 -7.98 12.97 8.23
C GLU A 63 -8.38 14.44 8.00
N ILE A 64 -8.75 14.81 6.76
CA ILE A 64 -9.21 16.17 6.42
C ILE A 64 -10.68 16.35 6.78
N SER A 65 -11.52 15.36 6.44
CA SER A 65 -12.97 15.49 6.55
C SER A 65 -13.64 14.16 6.91
N GLN A 66 -14.32 14.15 8.04
CA GLN A 66 -15.23 13.09 8.48
C GLN A 66 -16.26 12.73 7.40
N MET A 67 -16.70 13.70 6.62
CA MET A 67 -17.68 13.50 5.54
C MET A 67 -17.21 12.50 4.49
N PHE A 68 -15.87 12.42 4.24
CA PHE A 68 -15.32 11.46 3.30
C PHE A 68 -15.63 10.02 3.70
N GLY A 69 -15.34 9.65 4.95
CA GLY A 69 -15.61 8.30 5.48
C GLY A 69 -17.13 8.02 5.61
N GLU A 70 -17.90 9.02 6.00
CA GLU A 70 -19.36 8.89 6.10
C GLU A 70 -20.02 8.61 4.75
N LEU A 71 -19.68 9.37 3.71
CA LEU A 71 -20.21 9.18 2.35
C LEU A 71 -19.80 7.82 1.78
N LEU A 72 -18.54 7.42 2.00
CA LEU A 72 -18.07 6.14 1.54
C LEU A 72 -18.77 4.98 2.26
N GLY A 73 -19.01 5.10 3.56
CA GLY A 73 -19.78 4.13 4.34
C GLY A 73 -21.22 4.00 3.84
N LEU A 74 -21.89 5.11 3.57
CA LEU A 74 -23.25 5.09 3.02
C LEU A 74 -23.31 4.49 1.62
N TRP A 75 -22.32 4.79 0.78
CA TRP A 75 -22.20 4.17 -0.53
C TRP A 75 -21.98 2.65 -0.43
N LEU A 76 -21.12 2.20 0.48
CA LEU A 76 -20.91 0.77 0.75
C LEU A 76 -22.20 0.09 1.23
N ALA A 77 -22.96 0.73 2.12
CA ALA A 77 -24.23 0.21 2.59
C ALA A 77 -25.24 0.06 1.43
N GLN A 78 -25.27 1.03 0.51
CA GLN A 78 -26.08 0.92 -0.70
C GLN A 78 -25.64 -0.25 -1.59
N CYS A 79 -24.34 -0.39 -1.84
CA CYS A 79 -23.79 -1.53 -2.59
C CYS A 79 -24.13 -2.87 -1.93
N TRP A 80 -24.10 -2.96 -0.61
CA TRP A 80 -24.48 -4.15 0.13
C TRP A 80 -25.97 -4.49 -0.06
N LEU A 81 -26.87 -3.49 0.03
CA LEU A 81 -28.29 -3.64 -0.24
C LEU A 81 -28.56 -4.09 -1.67
N ASP A 82 -27.90 -3.46 -2.66
CA ASP A 82 -28.07 -3.76 -4.09
C ASP A 82 -27.63 -5.19 -4.43
N GLN A 83 -26.70 -5.77 -3.65
CA GLN A 83 -26.25 -7.15 -3.78
C GLN A 83 -27.12 -8.15 -2.99
N GLY A 84 -28.27 -7.73 -2.48
CA GLY A 84 -29.20 -8.59 -1.76
C GLY A 84 -28.87 -8.77 -0.29
N ALA A 85 -28.13 -7.84 0.31
CA ALA A 85 -27.79 -7.81 1.74
C ALA A 85 -27.16 -9.13 2.23
N PRO A 86 -26.02 -9.57 1.66
CA PRO A 86 -25.39 -10.83 2.04
C PRO A 86 -25.03 -10.85 3.54
N ALA A 87 -25.34 -11.97 4.20
CA ALA A 87 -25.07 -12.17 5.62
C ALA A 87 -24.55 -13.60 5.86
N PRO A 88 -23.38 -13.79 6.46
CA PRO A 88 -22.39 -12.76 6.82
C PRO A 88 -21.57 -12.24 5.62
N PHE A 89 -20.92 -11.08 5.78
CA PHE A 89 -19.96 -10.53 4.81
C PHE A 89 -18.75 -9.91 5.52
N VAL A 90 -17.66 -9.69 4.76
CA VAL A 90 -16.45 -9.01 5.24
C VAL A 90 -16.45 -7.55 4.75
N LEU A 91 -16.24 -6.61 5.67
CA LEU A 91 -15.77 -5.26 5.36
C LEU A 91 -14.30 -5.18 5.74
N ALA A 92 -13.43 -5.10 4.73
CA ALA A 92 -12.00 -5.04 4.94
C ALA A 92 -11.45 -3.65 4.60
N GLU A 93 -10.42 -3.20 5.33
CA GLU A 93 -9.63 -2.02 4.99
C GLU A 93 -8.14 -2.36 4.97
N LEU A 94 -7.48 -2.01 3.85
CA LEU A 94 -6.03 -2.14 3.67
C LEU A 94 -5.36 -0.84 4.06
N GLY A 95 -4.42 -0.89 5.00
CA GLY A 95 -3.72 0.29 5.51
C GLY A 95 -4.66 1.30 6.16
N PRO A 96 -5.44 0.91 7.20
CA PRO A 96 -6.46 1.79 7.79
C PRO A 96 -5.89 3.00 8.54
N GLY A 97 -4.58 3.15 8.60
CA GLY A 97 -3.93 4.22 9.32
C GLY A 97 -4.36 4.26 10.78
N ARG A 98 -4.96 5.35 11.24
CA ARG A 98 -5.49 5.46 12.61
C ARG A 98 -6.89 4.86 12.78
N GLY A 99 -7.49 4.32 11.71
CA GLY A 99 -8.84 3.76 11.72
C GLY A 99 -9.95 4.79 11.53
N THR A 100 -9.61 6.02 11.15
CA THR A 100 -10.54 7.15 11.00
C THR A 100 -11.59 6.85 9.94
N LEU A 101 -11.19 6.39 8.75
CA LEU A 101 -12.11 6.06 7.67
C LEU A 101 -13.13 4.99 8.07
N MET A 102 -12.67 3.87 8.64
CA MET A 102 -13.55 2.81 9.12
C MET A 102 -14.50 3.30 10.21
N ALA A 103 -14.00 4.07 11.19
CA ALA A 103 -14.82 4.60 12.27
C ALA A 103 -15.94 5.52 11.76
N ASP A 104 -15.65 6.38 10.78
CA ASP A 104 -16.62 7.28 10.17
C ASP A 104 -17.64 6.52 9.34
N ALA A 105 -17.21 5.54 8.54
CA ALA A 105 -18.09 4.67 7.77
C ALA A 105 -19.06 3.88 8.67
N LEU A 106 -18.57 3.29 9.75
CA LEU A 106 -19.38 2.55 10.70
C LEU A 106 -20.37 3.46 11.44
N ARG A 107 -19.96 4.68 11.80
CA ARG A 107 -20.84 5.64 12.44
C ARG A 107 -22.02 6.04 11.54
N ALA A 108 -21.76 6.34 10.28
CA ALA A 108 -22.76 6.75 9.30
C ALA A 108 -23.77 5.66 8.99
N THR A 109 -23.35 4.40 9.07
CA THR A 109 -24.17 3.24 8.69
C THR A 109 -24.93 2.58 9.84
N ARG A 110 -24.85 3.11 11.06
CA ARG A 110 -25.55 2.55 12.25
C ARG A 110 -27.04 2.35 12.07
N GLY A 111 -27.67 3.21 11.27
CA GLY A 111 -29.12 3.16 11.01
C GLY A 111 -29.52 2.19 9.90
N VAL A 112 -28.60 1.49 9.26
CA VAL A 112 -28.90 0.55 8.17
C VAL A 112 -29.26 -0.82 8.78
N PRO A 113 -30.51 -1.28 8.66
CA PRO A 113 -30.93 -2.51 9.32
C PRO A 113 -30.17 -3.74 8.84
N GLY A 114 -29.66 -4.55 9.77
CA GLY A 114 -28.98 -5.81 9.50
C GLY A 114 -27.53 -5.69 9.02
N LEU A 115 -27.07 -4.50 8.64
CA LEU A 115 -25.72 -4.31 8.09
C LEU A 115 -24.63 -4.65 9.12
N HIS A 116 -24.73 -4.06 10.31
CA HIS A 116 -23.70 -4.25 11.35
C HIS A 116 -23.71 -5.67 11.95
N GLU A 117 -24.89 -6.29 12.03
CA GLU A 117 -25.06 -7.68 12.50
C GLU A 117 -24.44 -8.69 11.54
N ALA A 118 -24.50 -8.39 10.23
CA ALA A 118 -23.95 -9.25 9.19
C ALA A 118 -22.45 -9.03 8.94
N MET A 119 -21.89 -7.89 9.38
CA MET A 119 -20.55 -7.43 9.06
C MET A 119 -19.49 -8.12 9.91
N ARG A 120 -18.38 -8.51 9.28
CA ARG A 120 -17.11 -8.84 9.93
C ARG A 120 -16.06 -7.84 9.49
N ILE A 121 -15.53 -7.08 10.45
CA ILE A 121 -14.53 -6.03 10.19
C ILE A 121 -13.15 -6.67 10.19
N CYS A 122 -12.42 -6.53 9.08
CA CYS A 122 -11.06 -7.04 8.92
C CYS A 122 -10.12 -5.88 8.54
N LEU A 123 -9.02 -5.72 9.28
CA LEU A 123 -8.05 -4.66 9.07
C LEU A 123 -6.70 -5.26 8.71
N MET A 124 -6.01 -4.66 7.73
CA MET A 124 -4.67 -5.07 7.36
C MET A 124 -3.68 -3.98 7.70
N GLU A 125 -2.94 -4.20 8.78
CA GLU A 125 -1.98 -3.25 9.34
C GLU A 125 -0.77 -3.98 9.91
N ALA A 126 0.43 -3.57 9.51
CA ALA A 126 1.68 -4.15 10.00
C ALA A 126 2.19 -3.49 11.29
N SER A 127 1.85 -2.21 11.52
CA SER A 127 2.34 -1.42 12.65
C SER A 127 1.57 -1.72 13.93
N PRO A 128 2.22 -2.23 14.99
CA PRO A 128 1.55 -2.43 16.29
C PRO A 128 1.02 -1.13 16.91
N THR A 129 1.68 -0.01 16.66
CA THR A 129 1.26 1.32 17.14
C THR A 129 -0.06 1.74 16.48
N LEU A 130 -0.18 1.54 15.17
CA LEU A 130 -1.42 1.85 14.45
C LEU A 130 -2.54 0.88 14.80
N ARG A 131 -2.26 -0.41 14.99
CA ARG A 131 -3.26 -1.38 15.52
C ARG A 131 -3.85 -0.94 16.86
N ALA A 132 -3.03 -0.40 17.76
CA ALA A 132 -3.52 0.13 19.03
C ALA A 132 -4.42 1.36 18.86
N ALA A 133 -4.07 2.26 17.93
CA ALA A 133 -4.91 3.42 17.60
C ALA A 133 -6.24 2.99 16.96
N GLN A 134 -6.22 2.03 16.06
CA GLN A 134 -7.39 1.43 15.42
C GLN A 134 -8.31 0.76 16.45
N ALA A 135 -7.76 0.00 17.38
CA ALA A 135 -8.53 -0.60 18.45
C ALA A 135 -9.26 0.44 19.31
N ALA A 136 -8.62 1.58 19.57
CA ALA A 136 -9.23 2.69 20.30
C ALA A 136 -10.31 3.38 19.46
N ALA A 137 -10.07 3.66 18.18
CA ALA A 137 -11.00 4.32 17.26
C ALA A 137 -12.25 3.47 17.01
N LEU A 138 -12.10 2.15 17.00
CA LEU A 138 -13.16 1.17 16.74
C LEU A 138 -13.68 0.52 18.04
N ALA A 139 -13.52 1.17 19.18
CA ALA A 139 -14.03 0.68 20.44
C ALA A 139 -15.56 0.45 20.35
N GLY A 140 -16.01 -0.75 20.72
CA GLY A 140 -17.42 -1.17 20.58
C GLY A 140 -17.74 -1.95 19.31
N TYR A 141 -16.79 -2.09 18.40
CA TYR A 141 -16.77 -3.04 17.29
C TYR A 141 -15.76 -4.14 17.60
N ASP A 142 -15.77 -5.24 16.87
CA ASP A 142 -14.84 -6.37 17.05
C ASP A 142 -13.95 -6.53 15.78
N PRO A 143 -13.01 -5.59 15.51
CA PRO A 143 -12.15 -5.67 14.35
C PRO A 143 -11.13 -6.79 14.53
N GLN A 144 -10.86 -7.53 13.44
CA GLN A 144 -9.84 -8.56 13.36
C GLN A 144 -8.68 -8.07 12.49
N TRP A 145 -7.45 -8.27 12.96
CA TRP A 145 -6.25 -7.89 12.20
C TRP A 145 -5.69 -9.08 11.43
N HIS A 146 -5.37 -8.84 10.17
CA HIS A 146 -4.79 -9.81 9.25
C HIS A 146 -3.45 -9.31 8.72
N ASP A 147 -2.53 -10.23 8.47
CA ASP A 147 -1.20 -9.91 7.90
C ASP A 147 -1.17 -10.10 6.37
N SER A 148 -2.19 -10.72 5.79
CA SER A 148 -2.33 -10.96 4.36
C SER A 148 -3.79 -11.02 3.92
N VAL A 149 -4.09 -10.55 2.71
CA VAL A 149 -5.42 -10.67 2.09
C VAL A 149 -5.84 -12.14 1.94
N THR A 150 -4.88 -13.05 1.85
CA THR A 150 -5.14 -14.49 1.74
C THR A 150 -5.68 -15.13 3.03
N THR A 151 -5.64 -14.41 4.14
CA THR A 151 -6.17 -14.87 5.42
C THR A 151 -7.56 -14.31 5.74
N LEU A 152 -8.11 -13.48 4.85
CA LEU A 152 -9.48 -13.00 4.97
C LEU A 152 -10.48 -14.17 4.85
N PRO A 153 -11.61 -14.14 5.59
CA PRO A 153 -12.65 -15.15 5.45
C PRO A 153 -13.19 -15.22 4.02
N GLU A 154 -13.48 -16.43 3.54
CA GLU A 154 -14.12 -16.68 2.23
C GLU A 154 -15.62 -16.34 2.29
N LEU A 155 -15.94 -15.07 2.31
CA LEU A 155 -17.27 -14.48 2.39
C LEU A 155 -17.39 -13.38 1.33
N PRO A 156 -18.61 -12.91 1.00
CA PRO A 156 -18.78 -11.69 0.24
C PRO A 156 -17.92 -10.57 0.82
N LEU A 157 -17.11 -9.93 -0.03
CA LEU A 157 -16.08 -8.99 0.39
C LEU A 157 -16.35 -7.58 -0.14
N PHE A 158 -16.38 -6.61 0.77
CA PHE A 158 -16.30 -5.19 0.48
C PHE A 158 -14.95 -4.70 1.01
N LEU A 159 -14.10 -4.18 0.13
CA LEU A 159 -12.74 -3.84 0.45
C LEU A 159 -12.45 -2.36 0.18
N LEU A 160 -11.92 -1.68 1.20
CA LEU A 160 -11.42 -0.32 1.13
C LEU A 160 -9.89 -0.32 1.05
N ALA A 161 -9.34 0.52 0.19
CA ALA A 161 -7.90 0.74 0.07
C ALA A 161 -7.67 2.21 -0.33
N ASN A 162 -7.67 3.11 0.65
CA ASN A 162 -7.45 4.52 0.41
C ASN A 162 -5.97 4.86 0.52
N GLU A 163 -5.36 5.38 -0.57
CA GLU A 163 -3.94 5.75 -0.63
C GLU A 163 -3.02 4.63 -0.07
N PHE A 164 -3.31 3.38 -0.44
CA PHE A 164 -2.59 2.20 0.05
C PHE A 164 -1.64 1.62 -1.00
N LEU A 165 -2.12 1.48 -2.25
CA LEU A 165 -1.36 0.77 -3.28
C LEU A 165 -0.11 1.53 -3.75
N ASP A 166 -0.13 2.84 -3.68
CA ASP A 166 0.99 3.74 -4.00
C ASP A 166 2.12 3.70 -2.96
N ALA A 167 1.83 3.21 -1.75
CA ALA A 167 2.82 3.00 -0.69
C ALA A 167 3.45 1.60 -0.69
N LEU A 168 3.03 0.71 -1.59
CA LEU A 168 3.56 -0.66 -1.65
C LEU A 168 4.82 -0.76 -2.52
N PRO A 169 5.76 -1.65 -2.17
CA PRO A 169 6.89 -1.99 -3.02
C PRO A 169 6.41 -2.53 -4.37
N ILE A 170 6.79 -1.86 -5.46
CA ILE A 170 6.40 -2.23 -6.83
C ILE A 170 7.57 -2.82 -7.59
N ARG A 171 7.28 -3.73 -8.52
CA ARG A 171 8.19 -4.10 -9.61
C ARG A 171 7.82 -3.29 -10.84
N GLN A 172 8.80 -2.68 -11.47
CA GLN A 172 8.60 -1.88 -12.68
C GLN A 172 9.40 -2.49 -13.82
N PHE A 173 8.79 -2.53 -15.00
CA PHE A 173 9.38 -3.15 -16.18
C PHE A 173 9.36 -2.19 -17.35
N HIS A 174 10.42 -2.25 -18.18
CA HIS A 174 10.49 -1.59 -19.49
C HIS A 174 10.37 -2.62 -20.60
N ARG A 175 9.57 -2.32 -21.60
CA ARG A 175 9.42 -3.18 -22.77
C ARG A 175 10.70 -3.14 -23.62
N HIS A 176 11.30 -4.31 -23.84
CA HIS A 176 12.46 -4.51 -24.72
C HIS A 176 12.07 -5.41 -25.89
N ALA A 177 12.77 -5.34 -27.02
CA ALA A 177 12.49 -6.16 -28.20
C ALA A 177 12.50 -7.68 -27.90
N ALA A 178 13.37 -8.11 -26.97
CA ALA A 178 13.52 -9.51 -26.55
C ALA A 178 12.72 -9.89 -25.28
N GLY A 179 11.82 -9.04 -24.80
CA GLY A 179 11.05 -9.32 -23.57
C GLY A 179 10.88 -8.08 -22.70
N TRP A 180 11.08 -8.23 -21.39
CA TRP A 180 10.97 -7.16 -20.40
C TRP A 180 12.29 -6.98 -19.65
N GLN A 181 12.66 -5.75 -19.36
CA GLN A 181 13.77 -5.42 -18.48
C GLN A 181 13.21 -4.86 -17.18
N GLU A 182 13.60 -5.44 -16.05
CA GLU A 182 13.16 -4.95 -14.74
C GLU A 182 14.00 -3.75 -14.32
N VAL A 183 13.34 -2.73 -13.74
CA VAL A 183 14.02 -1.60 -13.10
C VAL A 183 14.71 -2.09 -11.83
N MET A 184 16.01 -1.89 -11.78
CA MET A 184 16.88 -2.27 -10.69
C MET A 184 17.47 -1.03 -10.03
N VAL A 185 17.96 -1.19 -8.81
CA VAL A 185 18.80 -0.19 -8.13
C VAL A 185 20.21 -0.75 -8.03
N THR A 186 21.16 0.02 -8.51
CA THR A 186 22.59 -0.28 -8.48
C THR A 186 23.35 0.79 -7.71
N GLU A 187 24.66 0.63 -7.59
CA GLU A 187 25.59 1.62 -7.03
C GLU A 187 26.56 2.05 -8.13
N GLU A 188 26.70 3.35 -8.32
CA GLU A 188 27.63 3.98 -9.25
C GLU A 188 28.34 5.15 -8.55
N ASP A 189 29.64 5.12 -8.49
CA ASP A 189 30.48 6.17 -7.91
C ASP A 189 30.08 6.61 -6.47
N GLY A 190 29.68 5.64 -5.64
CA GLY A 190 29.26 5.88 -4.27
C GLY A 190 27.79 6.33 -4.11
N HIS A 191 27.02 6.36 -5.20
CA HIS A 191 25.62 6.76 -5.21
C HIS A 191 24.71 5.64 -5.70
N LEU A 192 23.48 5.60 -5.20
CA LEU A 192 22.45 4.70 -5.73
C LEU A 192 21.90 5.26 -7.04
N ALA A 193 21.81 4.41 -8.06
CA ALA A 193 21.34 4.76 -9.39
C ALA A 193 20.33 3.71 -9.90
N PHE A 194 19.47 4.11 -10.83
CA PHE A 194 18.60 3.16 -11.52
C PHE A 194 19.36 2.47 -12.66
N ALA A 195 19.10 1.17 -12.81
CA ALA A 195 19.60 0.34 -13.88
C ALA A 195 18.48 -0.54 -14.45
N LEU A 196 18.74 -1.20 -15.57
CA LEU A 196 17.82 -2.19 -16.14
C LEU A 196 18.48 -3.57 -16.11
N SER A 197 17.68 -4.58 -15.77
CA SER A 197 18.12 -5.98 -15.88
C SER A 197 18.35 -6.37 -17.33
N PRO A 198 19.06 -7.48 -17.61
CA PRO A 198 18.97 -8.14 -18.91
C PRO A 198 17.51 -8.44 -19.24
N PRO A 199 17.13 -8.53 -20.54
CA PRO A 199 15.77 -8.89 -20.92
C PRO A 199 15.37 -10.27 -20.39
N ILE A 200 14.17 -10.34 -19.78
CA ILE A 200 13.60 -11.55 -19.18
C ILE A 200 12.19 -11.77 -19.71
N HIS A 201 11.71 -13.02 -19.61
CA HIS A 201 10.31 -13.34 -19.81
C HIS A 201 9.58 -13.19 -18.47
N VAL A 202 8.51 -12.38 -18.47
CA VAL A 202 7.65 -12.16 -17.31
C VAL A 202 6.26 -12.70 -17.66
N SER A 203 5.88 -13.84 -17.11
CA SER A 203 4.62 -14.53 -17.43
C SER A 203 3.39 -13.66 -17.15
N LEU A 204 3.44 -12.87 -16.07
CA LEU A 204 2.37 -11.95 -15.69
C LEU A 204 2.13 -10.83 -16.71
N LEU A 205 3.14 -10.52 -17.54
CA LEU A 205 3.08 -9.49 -18.58
C LEU A 205 3.03 -10.10 -20.00
N ALA A 206 2.75 -11.41 -20.13
CA ALA A 206 2.76 -12.08 -21.42
C ALA A 206 1.73 -11.48 -22.40
N ASP A 207 0.54 -11.19 -21.91
CA ASP A 207 -0.55 -10.59 -22.71
C ASP A 207 -0.25 -9.14 -23.13
N ARG A 208 0.61 -8.44 -22.37
CA ARG A 208 1.00 -7.05 -22.66
C ARG A 208 2.02 -6.94 -23.80
N ILE A 209 2.61 -8.06 -24.27
CA ILE A 209 3.57 -8.05 -25.36
C ILE A 209 2.92 -7.61 -26.68
N ALA A 210 1.65 -7.96 -26.89
CA ALA A 210 0.92 -7.66 -28.13
C ALA A 210 0.50 -6.18 -28.23
N ASP A 211 0.24 -5.52 -27.11
CA ASP A 211 -0.28 -4.15 -27.03
C ASP A 211 0.76 -3.11 -26.60
N THR A 212 2.02 -3.52 -26.42
CA THR A 212 3.14 -2.65 -26.03
C THR A 212 4.28 -2.66 -27.06
N ARG A 213 5.06 -1.58 -27.07
CA ARG A 213 6.22 -1.39 -27.95
C ARG A 213 7.50 -1.27 -27.09
N PRO A 214 8.69 -1.60 -27.68
CA PRO A 214 9.96 -1.31 -27.01
C PRO A 214 10.03 0.16 -26.57
N GLY A 215 10.33 0.37 -25.28
CA GLY A 215 10.36 1.67 -24.63
C GLY A 215 9.13 1.98 -23.74
N ASP A 216 8.04 1.23 -23.86
CA ASP A 216 6.88 1.37 -22.98
C ASP A 216 7.19 0.81 -21.58
N ASN A 217 6.51 1.36 -20.56
CA ASN A 217 6.55 0.88 -19.19
C ASN A 217 5.42 -0.13 -18.93
N GLY A 218 5.70 -1.12 -18.08
CA GLY A 218 4.76 -2.14 -17.63
C GLY A 218 4.76 -2.30 -16.11
#